data_bc2bde81743aa165958193bb9aeb3c63
#
_entry.id   bc2bde81743aa165958193bb9aeb3c63
#
_cell.length_a   1.000
_cell.length_b   1.000
_cell.length_c   1.000
_cell.angle_alpha   90.00
_cell.angle_beta   90.00
_cell.angle_gamma   90.00
#
_symmetry.space_group_name_H-M   'P 1'
#
loop_
_entity.id
_entity.type
_entity.pdbx_description
1 polymer ?
#
loop_
_entity_poly.entity_id
_entity_poly.type
_entity_poly.pdbx_seq_one_letter_code
_entity_poly.pdbx_strand_id
1 'polypeptide(L)'
;IPLASIVRPTALPNLSVAPARISLAKLESRLVGELDAPFRLKDQLAKLEGFSHVVIDCPPALGLLTVNALVAATHLLIPIQSSYFALEGTDDLLE
;
A
#
# COMPACT_ATOMS: atom_id res chain seq x y z
N ILE A 1 8.37 5.71 -12.58
CA ILE A 1 9.47 4.89 -12.09
C ILE A 1 8.94 3.50 -11.76
N PRO A 2 9.55 2.44 -12.29
CA PRO A 2 9.13 1.09 -11.96
C PRO A 2 9.34 0.77 -10.48
N LEU A 3 8.42 0.03 -9.88
CA LEU A 3 8.52 -0.38 -8.49
C LEU A 3 9.82 -1.16 -8.22
N ALA A 4 10.22 -2.01 -9.15
CA ALA A 4 11.43 -2.81 -9.00
C ALA A 4 12.69 -1.96 -8.81
N SER A 5 12.71 -0.71 -9.31
CA SER A 5 13.88 0.17 -9.20
C SER A 5 14.07 0.76 -7.81
N ILE A 6 13.05 0.73 -6.95
CA ILE A 6 13.13 1.26 -5.59
C ILE A 6 13.18 0.19 -4.51
N VAL A 7 13.07 -1.07 -4.89
CA VAL A 7 13.19 -2.19 -3.94
C VAL A 7 14.65 -2.32 -3.49
N ARG A 8 14.86 -2.41 -2.20
CA ARG A 8 16.19 -2.49 -1.58
C ARG A 8 16.29 -3.67 -0.63
N PRO A 9 17.43 -4.36 -0.58
CA PRO A 9 17.64 -5.42 0.40
C PRO A 9 17.72 -4.83 1.81
N THR A 10 17.43 -5.66 2.80
CA THR A 10 17.59 -5.31 4.21
C THR A 10 18.68 -6.17 4.84
N ALA A 11 18.98 -5.92 6.12
CA ALA A 11 19.93 -6.74 6.88
C ALA A 11 19.44 -8.17 7.09
N LEU A 12 18.13 -8.41 6.97
CA LEU A 12 17.56 -9.74 7.08
C LEU A 12 17.56 -10.43 5.72
N PRO A 13 17.96 -11.72 5.63
CA PRO A 13 17.88 -12.44 4.38
C PRO A 13 16.43 -12.63 3.94
N ASN A 14 16.19 -12.62 2.65
CA ASN A 14 14.86 -12.81 2.05
C ASN A 14 13.84 -11.72 2.39
N LEU A 15 14.29 -10.59 2.90
CA LEU A 15 13.41 -9.44 3.16
C LEU A 15 13.95 -8.21 2.43
N SER A 16 13.13 -7.65 1.57
CA SER A 16 13.41 -6.40 0.87
C SER A 16 12.35 -5.38 1.22
N VAL A 17 12.66 -4.11 1.05
CA VAL A 17 11.74 -3.02 1.34
C VAL A 17 11.66 -2.07 0.15
N ALA A 18 10.45 -1.59 -0.14
CA ALA A 18 10.21 -0.49 -1.06
C ALA A 18 9.80 0.72 -0.22
N PRO A 19 10.74 1.61 0.11
CA PRO A 19 10.45 2.72 1.02
C PRO A 19 9.56 3.76 0.37
N ALA A 20 8.66 4.34 1.16
CA ALA A 20 7.84 5.47 0.77
C ALA A 20 8.46 6.78 1.27
N ARG A 21 8.05 7.88 0.66
CA ARG A 21 8.46 9.22 1.05
C ARG A 21 7.22 10.10 1.20
N ILE A 22 7.37 11.20 1.93
CA ILE A 22 6.29 12.18 2.11
C ILE A 22 5.78 12.69 0.77
N SER A 23 6.66 12.83 -0.22
CA SER A 23 6.28 13.25 -1.57
C SER A 23 5.26 12.34 -2.25
N LEU A 24 5.09 11.11 -1.76
CA LEU A 24 4.08 10.20 -2.27
C LEU A 24 2.65 10.75 -2.05
N ALA A 25 2.43 11.47 -0.95
CA ALA A 25 1.14 12.12 -0.71
C ALA A 25 0.82 13.19 -1.74
N LYS A 26 1.85 13.85 -2.30
CA LYS A 26 1.67 14.84 -3.37
C LYS A 26 1.30 14.17 -4.69
N LEU A 27 1.80 12.97 -4.91
CA LEU A 27 1.46 12.20 -6.10
C LEU A 27 -0.04 11.89 -6.14
N GLU A 28 -0.66 11.68 -4.99
CA GLU A 28 -2.08 11.40 -4.90
C GLU A 28 -2.90 12.50 -5.57
N SER A 29 -2.57 13.78 -5.34
CA SER A 29 -3.26 14.91 -5.97
C SER A 29 -3.10 14.91 -7.48
N ARG A 30 -1.94 14.49 -7.98
CA ARG A 30 -1.66 14.47 -9.41
C ARG A 30 -2.39 13.37 -10.15
N LEU A 31 -2.72 12.28 -9.45
CA LEU A 31 -3.39 11.13 -10.04
C LEU A 31 -4.91 11.25 -10.04
N VAL A 32 -5.45 12.20 -9.29
CA VAL A 32 -6.90 12.43 -9.26
C VAL A 32 -7.40 12.74 -10.67
N GLY A 33 -8.41 12.01 -11.11
CA GLY A 33 -8.99 12.16 -12.43
C GLY A 33 -8.41 11.25 -13.50
N GLU A 34 -7.30 10.58 -13.26
CA GLU A 34 -6.79 9.54 -14.16
C GLU A 34 -7.59 8.25 -13.99
N LEU A 35 -8.01 7.65 -15.10
CA LEU A 35 -8.86 6.45 -15.07
C LEU A 35 -8.17 5.24 -14.45
N ASP A 36 -6.88 5.12 -14.61
CA ASP A 36 -6.10 3.99 -14.10
C ASP A 36 -5.49 4.24 -12.72
N ALA A 37 -5.75 5.40 -12.11
CA ALA A 37 -5.13 5.77 -10.84
C ALA A 37 -5.32 4.72 -9.73
N PRO A 38 -6.51 4.11 -9.53
CA PRO A 38 -6.67 3.08 -8.49
C PRO A 38 -5.91 1.79 -8.76
N PHE A 39 -5.42 1.57 -9.96
CA PHE A 39 -4.78 0.33 -10.38
C PHE A 39 -3.26 0.44 -10.54
N ARG A 40 -2.68 1.59 -10.25
CA ARG A 40 -1.25 1.85 -10.46
C ARG A 40 -0.37 0.86 -9.71
N LEU A 41 -0.65 0.65 -8.43
CA LEU A 41 0.15 -0.28 -7.61
C LEU A 41 -0.05 -1.71 -8.07
N LYS A 42 -1.27 -2.12 -8.37
CA LYS A 42 -1.55 -3.46 -8.86
C LYS A 42 -0.77 -3.76 -10.13
N ASP A 43 -0.74 -2.82 -11.07
CA ASP A 43 -0.01 -2.97 -12.32
C ASP A 43 1.50 -3.10 -12.08
N GLN A 44 2.05 -2.32 -11.14
CA GLN A 44 3.47 -2.38 -10.80
C GLN A 44 3.82 -3.68 -10.08
N LEU A 45 2.98 -4.16 -9.18
CA LEU A 45 3.21 -5.44 -8.49
C LEU A 45 3.16 -6.62 -9.46
N ALA A 46 2.33 -6.55 -10.50
CA ALA A 46 2.27 -7.59 -11.52
C ALA A 46 3.58 -7.75 -12.29
N LYS A 47 4.39 -6.70 -12.36
CA LYS A 47 5.69 -6.69 -13.02
C LYS A 47 6.84 -7.06 -12.09
N LEU A 48 6.59 -7.15 -10.79
CA LEU A 48 7.60 -7.46 -9.80
C LEU A 48 7.81 -8.96 -9.72
N GLU A 49 9.07 -9.41 -9.79
CA GLU A 49 9.42 -10.83 -9.77
C GLU A 49 10.32 -11.14 -8.57
N GLY A 50 10.34 -12.41 -8.17
CA GLY A 50 11.24 -12.91 -7.15
C GLY A 50 10.72 -12.83 -5.73
N PHE A 51 9.44 -12.49 -5.53
CA PHE A 51 8.84 -12.38 -4.20
C PHE A 51 7.62 -13.28 -4.10
N SER A 52 7.58 -14.08 -3.04
CA SER A 52 6.43 -14.95 -2.76
C SER A 52 5.32 -14.21 -2.02
N HIS A 53 5.68 -13.21 -1.23
CA HIS A 53 4.74 -12.43 -0.42
C HIS A 53 5.10 -10.95 -0.47
N VAL A 54 4.07 -10.11 -0.47
CA VAL A 54 4.22 -8.66 -0.38
C VAL A 54 3.29 -8.16 0.71
N VAL A 55 3.86 -7.39 1.64
CA VAL A 55 3.08 -6.75 2.70
C VAL A 55 3.06 -5.25 2.43
N ILE A 56 1.87 -4.68 2.39
CA ILE A 56 1.68 -3.25 2.11
C ILE A 56 1.20 -2.58 3.39
N ASP A 57 2.04 -1.70 3.94
CA ASP A 57 1.69 -0.90 5.09
C ASP A 57 0.96 0.36 4.63
N CYS A 58 -0.21 0.61 5.16
CA CYS A 58 -1.10 1.68 4.72
C CYS A 58 -1.32 2.71 5.81
N PRO A 59 -1.46 4.00 5.44
CA PRO A 59 -1.88 5.01 6.41
C PRO A 59 -3.33 4.81 6.85
N PRO A 60 -3.73 5.29 8.02
CA PRO A 60 -5.10 5.14 8.52
C PRO A 60 -6.06 6.15 7.87
N ALA A 61 -6.09 6.20 6.55
CA ALA A 61 -6.92 7.13 5.79
C ALA A 61 -7.39 6.46 4.50
N LEU A 62 -8.59 6.81 4.05
CA LEU A 62 -9.17 6.29 2.80
C LEU A 62 -8.91 7.24 1.64
N GLY A 63 -7.62 7.43 1.30
CA GLY A 63 -7.22 8.17 0.12
C GLY A 63 -6.90 7.26 -1.06
N LEU A 64 -6.45 7.84 -2.16
CA LEU A 64 -6.11 7.10 -3.36
C LEU A 64 -4.99 6.09 -3.11
N LEU A 65 -4.03 6.40 -2.24
CA LEU A 65 -2.95 5.47 -1.91
C LEU A 65 -3.48 4.22 -1.22
N THR A 66 -4.40 4.37 -0.27
CA THR A 66 -5.04 3.23 0.41
C THR A 66 -5.89 2.43 -0.56
N VAL A 67 -6.62 3.09 -1.46
CA VAL A 67 -7.39 2.42 -2.51
C VAL A 67 -6.48 1.58 -3.41
N ASN A 68 -5.32 2.12 -3.81
CA ASN A 68 -4.34 1.37 -4.57
C ASN A 68 -3.90 0.10 -3.85
N ALA A 69 -3.62 0.19 -2.54
CA ALA A 69 -3.22 -0.96 -1.74
C ALA A 69 -4.34 -2.01 -1.68
N LEU A 70 -5.57 -1.58 -1.45
CA LEU A 70 -6.73 -2.49 -1.37
C LEU A 70 -6.99 -3.20 -2.70
N VAL A 71 -6.90 -2.48 -3.81
CA VAL A 71 -7.10 -3.06 -5.15
C VAL A 71 -6.00 -4.06 -5.49
N ALA A 72 -4.76 -3.77 -5.10
CA ALA A 72 -3.62 -4.63 -5.38
C ALA A 72 -3.57 -5.87 -4.49
N ALA A 73 -4.11 -5.80 -3.28
CA ALA A 73 -4.00 -6.87 -2.28
C ALA A 73 -4.92 -8.04 -2.59
N THR A 74 -4.46 -9.24 -2.22
CA THR A 74 -5.28 -10.45 -2.26
C THR A 74 -5.95 -10.70 -0.91
N HIS A 75 -5.36 -10.20 0.17
CA HIS A 75 -5.84 -10.38 1.54
C HIS A 75 -5.70 -9.08 2.30
N LEU A 76 -6.60 -8.85 3.22
CA LEU A 76 -6.59 -7.68 4.09
C LEU A 76 -6.36 -8.13 5.53
N LEU A 77 -5.30 -7.59 6.15
CA LEU A 77 -5.01 -7.83 7.55
C LEU A 77 -5.33 -6.56 8.34
N ILE A 78 -6.26 -6.65 9.28
CA ILE A 78 -6.65 -5.53 10.12
C ILE A 78 -6.24 -5.84 11.55
N PRO A 79 -5.15 -5.24 12.07
CA PRO A 79 -4.80 -5.40 13.46
C PRO A 79 -5.80 -4.63 14.35
N ILE A 80 -6.34 -5.31 15.34
CA ILE A 80 -7.34 -4.74 16.24
C ILE A 80 -6.79 -4.77 17.65
N GLN A 81 -6.69 -3.59 18.27
CA GLN A 81 -6.42 -3.49 19.68
C GLN A 81 -7.73 -3.55 20.45
N SER A 82 -7.72 -4.09 21.67
CA SER A 82 -8.90 -4.17 22.51
C SER A 82 -9.25 -2.83 23.16
N SER A 83 -9.10 -1.73 22.41
CA SER A 83 -9.45 -0.39 22.84
C SER A 83 -10.58 0.15 21.96
N TYR A 84 -11.42 1.00 22.58
CA TYR A 84 -12.56 1.61 21.90
C TYR A 84 -12.13 2.38 20.63
N PHE A 85 -11.05 3.14 20.70
CA PHE A 85 -10.61 3.96 19.57
C PHE A 85 -10.14 3.11 18.38
N ALA A 86 -9.48 1.98 18.66
CA ALA A 86 -9.04 1.09 17.59
C ALA A 86 -10.23 0.45 16.89
N LEU A 87 -11.29 0.09 17.63
CA LEU A 87 -12.50 -0.47 17.03
C LEU A 87 -13.22 0.54 16.16
N GLU A 88 -13.31 1.80 16.60
CA GLU A 88 -13.90 2.86 15.77
C GLU A 88 -13.13 3.07 14.48
N GLY A 89 -11.80 3.10 14.54
CA GLY A 89 -10.98 3.21 13.34
C GLY A 89 -11.18 2.04 12.39
N THR A 90 -11.38 0.84 12.92
CA THR A 90 -11.66 -0.35 12.13
C THR A 90 -13.01 -0.25 11.43
N ASP A 91 -14.03 0.21 12.13
CA ASP A 91 -15.36 0.40 11.55
C ASP A 91 -15.32 1.39 10.39
N ASP A 92 -14.63 2.51 10.55
CA ASP A 92 -14.45 3.50 9.49
C ASP A 92 -13.76 2.90 8.27
N LEU A 93 -12.77 2.05 8.48
CA LEU A 93 -12.04 1.41 7.40
C LEU A 93 -12.90 0.40 6.64
N LEU A 94 -13.77 -0.32 7.33
CA LEU A 94 -14.60 -1.37 6.72
C LEU A 94 -15.82 -0.82 5.99
N GLU A 95 -16.23 0.38 6.29
CA GLU A 95 -17.32 1.05 5.58
C GLU A 95 -16.86 1.60 4.23
#